data_0626004685baa36e1eac5acdd8472232
#
_entry.id   0626004685baa36e1eac5acdd8472232
#
_cell.length_a   1.000
_cell.length_b   1.000
_cell.length_c   1.000
_cell.angle_alpha   90.00
_cell.angle_beta   90.00
_cell.angle_gamma   90.00
#
_symmetry.space_group_name_H-M   'P 1'
#
loop_
_entity.id
_entity.type
_entity.pdbx_description
1 polymer ?
#
loop_
_entity_poly.entity_id
_entity_poly.type
_entity_poly.pdbx_seq_one_letter_code
_entity_poly.pdbx_strand_id
1 'polypeptide(L)'
;MPTAGVLALTSWVDANKATVQKVVDALVATMHWINTHTAAQIADAMPPAFVSNSVVTKTDYISGLTQDKNQFLPNGMMPTGGPQVVESIAKLAGTVTGPVNLGVTYTNSYAIAANKLEGFSS
;
A
#
# COMPACT_ATOMS: atom_id res chain seq x y z
N MET A 1 6.55 -8.46 5.12
CA MET A 1 5.22 -8.41 5.77
C MET A 1 4.47 -7.20 5.23
N PRO A 2 3.20 -7.32 4.84
CA PRO A 2 2.40 -6.13 4.50
C PRO A 2 2.22 -5.27 5.75
N THR A 3 2.59 -4.00 5.66
CA THR A 3 2.59 -3.06 6.79
C THR A 3 1.53 -1.98 6.67
N ALA A 4 1.01 -1.75 5.48
CA ALA A 4 -0.02 -0.78 5.22
C ALA A 4 -1.02 -1.30 4.19
N GLY A 5 -2.26 -0.83 4.27
CA GLY A 5 -3.33 -1.18 3.36
C GLY A 5 -4.53 -0.25 3.54
N VAL A 6 -5.47 -0.32 2.62
CA VAL A 6 -6.74 0.40 2.73
C VAL A 6 -7.75 -0.53 3.38
N LEU A 7 -8.39 -0.06 4.44
CA LEU A 7 -9.42 -0.80 5.18
C LEU A 7 -10.79 -0.14 4.98
N ALA A 8 -11.80 -0.97 4.74
CA ALA A 8 -13.19 -0.52 4.71
C ALA A 8 -14.12 -1.67 5.12
N LEU A 9 -15.33 -1.35 5.54
CA LEU A 9 -16.36 -2.35 5.79
C LEU A 9 -16.80 -3.02 4.48
N THR A 10 -16.93 -4.32 4.46
CA THR A 10 -17.37 -5.09 3.28
C THR A 10 -18.67 -4.55 2.69
N SER A 11 -19.67 -4.27 3.56
CA SER A 11 -20.94 -3.69 3.11
C SER A 11 -20.81 -2.34 2.44
N TRP A 12 -19.87 -1.49 2.90
CA TRP A 12 -19.60 -0.22 2.26
C TRP A 12 -18.90 -0.41 0.90
N VAL A 13 -17.93 -1.30 0.82
CA VAL A 13 -17.24 -1.66 -0.43
C VAL A 13 -18.25 -2.14 -1.46
N ASP A 14 -19.15 -3.05 -1.07
CA ASP A 14 -20.17 -3.61 -1.95
C ASP A 14 -21.13 -2.55 -2.49
N ALA A 15 -21.50 -1.57 -1.66
CA ALA A 15 -22.35 -0.46 -2.05
C ALA A 15 -21.64 0.61 -2.89
N ASN A 16 -20.29 0.68 -2.86
CA ASN A 16 -19.51 1.76 -3.45
C ASN A 16 -18.38 1.29 -4.40
N LYS A 17 -18.58 0.17 -5.09
CA LYS A 17 -17.55 -0.50 -5.93
C LYS A 17 -16.82 0.45 -6.89
N ALA A 18 -17.57 1.34 -7.56
CA ALA A 18 -16.97 2.29 -8.51
C ALA A 18 -16.04 3.31 -7.81
N THR A 19 -16.40 3.77 -6.61
CA THR A 19 -15.55 4.67 -5.81
C THR A 19 -14.32 3.94 -5.32
N VAL A 20 -14.47 2.71 -4.83
CA VAL A 20 -13.36 1.86 -4.37
C VAL A 20 -12.37 1.64 -5.51
N GLN A 21 -12.86 1.30 -6.73
CA GLN A 21 -11.99 1.10 -7.88
C GLN A 21 -11.17 2.36 -8.20
N LYS A 22 -11.80 3.54 -8.26
CA LYS A 22 -11.08 4.80 -8.52
C LYS A 22 -10.00 5.11 -7.49
N VAL A 23 -10.26 4.83 -6.22
CA VAL A 23 -9.25 4.99 -5.16
C VAL A 23 -8.09 4.02 -5.35
N VAL A 24 -8.38 2.76 -5.65
CA VAL A 24 -7.33 1.76 -5.89
C VAL A 24 -6.54 2.05 -7.17
N ASP A 25 -7.20 2.51 -8.24
CA ASP A 25 -6.52 2.94 -9.48
C ASP A 25 -5.48 4.03 -9.17
N ALA A 26 -5.87 5.07 -8.43
CA ALA A 26 -4.97 6.15 -8.04
C ALA A 26 -3.79 5.66 -7.18
N LEU A 27 -4.04 4.73 -6.24
CA LEU A 27 -3.00 4.16 -5.38
C LEU A 27 -2.02 3.30 -6.18
N VAL A 28 -2.50 2.43 -7.07
CA VAL A 28 -1.66 1.58 -7.93
C VAL A 28 -0.82 2.45 -8.86
N ALA A 29 -1.41 3.43 -9.53
CA ALA A 29 -0.68 4.38 -10.37
C ALA A 29 0.41 5.11 -9.58
N THR A 30 0.12 5.55 -8.35
CA THR A 30 1.09 6.20 -7.46
C THR A 30 2.24 5.26 -7.07
N MET A 31 1.96 4.00 -6.73
CA MET A 31 3.02 3.03 -6.40
C MET A 31 3.92 2.72 -7.58
N HIS A 32 3.37 2.60 -8.79
CA HIS A 32 4.17 2.49 -10.01
C HIS A 32 5.03 3.74 -10.24
N TRP A 33 4.46 4.92 -10.04
CA TRP A 33 5.20 6.18 -10.17
C TRP A 33 6.36 6.24 -9.17
N ILE A 34 6.14 5.90 -7.89
CA ILE A 34 7.20 5.82 -6.86
C ILE A 34 8.32 4.87 -7.29
N ASN A 35 8.00 3.70 -7.83
CA ASN A 35 9.00 2.71 -8.24
C ASN A 35 9.85 3.18 -9.43
N THR A 36 9.29 4.00 -10.31
CA THR A 36 9.96 4.49 -11.53
C THR A 36 10.71 5.81 -11.35
N HIS A 37 10.53 6.50 -10.22
CA HIS A 37 11.13 7.81 -9.96
C HIS A 37 12.21 7.75 -8.88
N THR A 38 13.15 8.71 -8.93
CA THR A 38 14.18 8.85 -7.90
C THR A 38 13.60 9.40 -6.60
N ALA A 39 14.25 9.14 -5.48
CA ALA A 39 13.87 9.68 -4.18
C ALA A 39 13.78 11.23 -4.19
N ALA A 40 14.66 11.89 -4.93
CA ALA A 40 14.63 13.35 -5.08
C ALA A 40 13.35 13.81 -5.81
N GLN A 41 13.00 13.16 -6.93
CA GLN A 41 11.78 13.47 -7.68
C GLN A 41 10.52 13.23 -6.84
N ILE A 42 10.51 12.15 -6.04
CA ILE A 42 9.39 11.86 -5.13
C ILE A 42 9.29 12.95 -4.06
N ALA A 43 10.43 13.36 -3.45
CA ALA A 43 10.46 14.43 -2.47
C ALA A 43 9.99 15.79 -3.05
N ASP A 44 10.30 16.06 -4.32
CA ASP A 44 9.87 17.28 -5.01
C ASP A 44 8.36 17.32 -5.29
N ALA A 45 7.73 16.15 -5.44
CA ALA A 45 6.29 16.03 -5.65
C ALA A 45 5.47 16.11 -4.34
N MET A 46 6.12 15.96 -3.18
CA MET A 46 5.46 15.98 -1.88
C MET A 46 5.22 17.41 -1.39
N PRO A 47 4.14 17.67 -0.63
CA PRO A 47 3.97 18.95 0.04
C PRO A 47 5.17 19.26 0.96
N PRO A 48 5.68 20.51 0.98
CA PRO A 48 6.91 20.87 1.71
C PRO A 48 6.92 20.45 3.18
N ALA A 49 5.79 20.53 3.88
CA ALA A 49 5.67 20.17 5.29
C ALA A 49 5.96 18.69 5.58
N PHE A 50 5.85 17.80 4.59
CA PHE A 50 6.17 16.38 4.76
C PHE A 50 7.65 16.09 4.57
N VAL A 51 8.34 16.87 3.76
CA VAL A 51 9.75 16.62 3.39
C VAL A 51 10.73 17.52 4.14
N SER A 52 10.26 18.60 4.77
CA SER A 52 11.10 19.52 5.54
C SER A 52 10.27 20.16 6.66
N ASN A 53 10.66 19.91 7.90
CA ASN A 53 10.04 20.44 9.09
C ASN A 53 11.07 20.56 10.25
N SER A 54 10.62 20.78 11.49
CA SER A 54 11.52 20.91 12.64
C SER A 54 12.27 19.65 13.03
N VAL A 55 11.90 18.49 12.48
CA VAL A 55 12.48 17.18 12.84
C VAL A 55 13.29 16.57 11.69
N VAL A 56 12.86 16.80 10.45
CA VAL A 56 13.43 16.16 9.26
C VAL A 56 13.77 17.23 8.23
N THR A 57 14.99 17.18 7.70
CA THR A 57 15.39 17.98 6.53
C THR A 57 15.02 17.26 5.24
N LYS A 58 14.91 18.00 4.14
CA LYS A 58 14.68 17.40 2.81
C LYS A 58 15.76 16.38 2.44
N THR A 59 17.00 16.64 2.85
CA THR A 59 18.13 15.72 2.62
C THR A 59 17.94 14.41 3.38
N ASP A 60 17.52 14.46 4.66
CA ASP A 60 17.26 13.26 5.44
C ASP A 60 16.10 12.46 4.85
N TYR A 61 15.02 13.14 4.42
CA TYR A 61 13.88 12.53 3.77
C TYR A 61 14.30 11.77 2.49
N ILE A 62 15.07 12.41 1.61
CA ILE A 62 15.61 11.80 0.37
C ILE A 62 16.50 10.60 0.71
N SER A 63 17.36 10.71 1.72
CA SER A 63 18.24 9.62 2.14
C SER A 63 17.46 8.41 2.63
N GLY A 64 16.48 8.61 3.52
CA GLY A 64 15.60 7.53 4.00
C GLY A 64 14.81 6.90 2.85
N LEU A 65 14.21 7.72 2.00
CA LEU A 65 13.43 7.23 0.87
C LEU A 65 14.30 6.45 -0.16
N THR A 66 15.56 6.84 -0.34
CA THR A 66 16.50 6.11 -1.22
C THR A 66 16.71 4.67 -0.72
N GLN A 67 16.73 4.46 0.59
CA GLN A 67 16.88 3.15 1.19
C GLN A 67 15.59 2.32 1.15
N ASP A 68 14.44 2.96 1.36
CA ASP A 68 13.18 2.28 1.67
C ASP A 68 12.16 2.24 0.51
N LYS A 69 12.33 3.06 -0.55
CA LYS A 69 11.31 3.13 -1.62
C LYS A 69 10.99 1.78 -2.29
N ASN A 70 11.95 0.86 -2.32
CA ASN A 70 11.78 -0.46 -2.90
C ASN A 70 10.86 -1.39 -2.05
N GLN A 71 10.47 -0.95 -0.86
CA GLN A 71 9.48 -1.66 -0.03
C GLN A 71 8.03 -1.40 -0.49
N PHE A 72 7.80 -0.34 -1.29
CA PHE A 72 6.50 -0.12 -1.91
C PHE A 72 6.28 -1.12 -3.04
N LEU A 73 5.29 -1.99 -2.88
CA LEU A 73 4.92 -2.97 -3.90
C LEU A 73 4.28 -2.24 -5.09
N PRO A 74 4.84 -2.36 -6.31
CA PRO A 74 4.36 -1.57 -7.45
C PRO A 74 2.93 -1.91 -7.86
N ASN A 75 2.50 -3.16 -7.66
CA ASN A 75 1.20 -3.65 -8.09
C ASN A 75 0.07 -3.50 -7.07
N GLY A 76 0.36 -3.06 -5.84
CA GLY A 76 -0.63 -2.88 -4.78
C GLY A 76 -1.35 -4.14 -4.31
N MET A 77 -0.90 -5.32 -4.69
CA MET A 77 -1.54 -6.58 -4.31
C MET A 77 -1.04 -7.10 -2.96
N MET A 78 -1.91 -7.75 -2.22
CA MET A 78 -1.53 -8.53 -1.06
C MET A 78 -0.61 -9.68 -1.53
N PRO A 79 0.64 -9.75 -1.04
CA PRO A 79 1.57 -10.80 -1.48
C PRO A 79 1.17 -12.17 -0.94
N THR A 80 1.53 -13.21 -1.68
CA THR A 80 1.33 -14.61 -1.25
C THR A 80 2.00 -14.83 0.10
N GLY A 81 1.26 -15.43 1.04
CA GLY A 81 1.73 -15.64 2.42
C GLY A 81 1.66 -14.43 3.33
N GLY A 82 1.39 -13.22 2.80
CA GLY A 82 1.27 -12.00 3.61
C GLY A 82 0.25 -12.09 4.73
N PRO A 83 -1.00 -12.50 4.46
CA PRO A 83 -2.03 -12.63 5.49
C PRO A 83 -1.66 -13.61 6.61
N GLN A 84 -1.02 -14.72 6.26
CA GLN A 84 -0.56 -15.72 7.24
C GLN A 84 0.49 -15.15 8.20
N VAL A 85 1.43 -14.35 7.69
CA VAL A 85 2.44 -13.68 8.53
C VAL A 85 1.77 -12.69 9.48
N VAL A 86 0.82 -11.89 8.99
CA VAL A 86 0.08 -10.93 9.83
C VAL A 86 -0.71 -11.67 10.91
N GLU A 87 -1.43 -12.75 10.56
CA GLU A 87 -2.15 -13.57 11.53
C GLU A 87 -1.21 -14.15 12.60
N SER A 88 -0.06 -14.68 12.20
CA SER A 88 0.93 -15.24 13.14
C SER A 88 1.43 -14.20 14.14
N ILE A 89 1.73 -12.99 13.67
CA ILE A 89 2.16 -11.89 14.55
C ILE A 89 1.03 -11.45 15.48
N ALA A 90 -0.19 -11.33 14.97
CA ALA A 90 -1.35 -10.96 15.77
C ALA A 90 -1.67 -12.00 16.85
N LYS A 91 -1.49 -13.29 16.57
CA LYS A 91 -1.59 -14.36 17.57
C LYS A 91 -0.49 -14.29 18.62
N LEU A 92 0.77 -14.06 18.22
CA LEU A 92 1.87 -13.86 19.15
C LEU A 92 1.66 -12.65 20.07
N ALA A 93 1.09 -11.58 19.52
CA ALA A 93 0.76 -10.37 20.29
C ALA A 93 -0.50 -10.54 21.16
N GLY A 94 -1.22 -11.66 21.08
CA GLY A 94 -2.45 -11.91 21.82
C GLY A 94 -3.66 -11.10 21.36
N THR A 95 -3.57 -10.39 20.22
CA THR A 95 -4.68 -9.61 19.65
C THR A 95 -5.67 -10.47 18.88
N VAL A 96 -5.25 -11.65 18.45
CA VAL A 96 -6.09 -12.68 17.83
C VAL A 96 -5.92 -13.98 18.59
N THR A 97 -7.02 -14.50 19.17
CA THR A 97 -7.01 -15.70 20.00
C THR A 97 -7.70 -16.91 19.37
N GLY A 98 -8.46 -16.69 18.29
CA GLY A 98 -9.24 -17.72 17.60
C GLY A 98 -8.80 -17.96 16.15
N PRO A 99 -9.48 -18.89 15.45
CA PRO A 99 -9.25 -19.11 14.02
C PRO A 99 -9.70 -17.90 13.20
N VAL A 100 -8.93 -17.54 12.15
CA VAL A 100 -9.24 -16.47 11.21
C VAL A 100 -9.46 -17.07 9.83
N ASN A 101 -10.56 -16.72 9.18
CA ASN A 101 -10.75 -17.04 7.76
C ASN A 101 -10.03 -15.99 6.91
N LEU A 102 -8.78 -16.25 6.57
CA LEU A 102 -7.97 -15.32 5.79
C LEU A 102 -8.54 -15.03 4.40
N GLY A 103 -9.31 -15.93 3.82
CA GLY A 103 -9.89 -15.76 2.48
C GLY A 103 -10.92 -14.63 2.38
N VAL A 104 -11.43 -14.13 3.51
CA VAL A 104 -12.41 -13.01 3.54
C VAL A 104 -11.81 -11.72 4.11
N THR A 105 -10.52 -11.71 4.46
CA THR A 105 -9.88 -10.55 5.09
C THR A 105 -9.33 -9.54 4.09
N TYR A 106 -9.18 -9.91 2.83
CA TYR A 106 -8.67 -9.03 1.79
C TYR A 106 -9.19 -9.42 0.41
N THR A 107 -9.03 -8.54 -0.57
CA THR A 107 -9.25 -8.83 -1.99
C THR A 107 -8.21 -8.12 -2.84
N ASN A 108 -7.69 -8.82 -3.84
CA ASN A 108 -6.80 -8.27 -4.87
C ASN A 108 -7.56 -7.83 -6.13
N SER A 109 -8.89 -8.06 -6.22
CA SER A 109 -9.65 -7.83 -7.45
C SER A 109 -9.55 -6.41 -7.99
N TYR A 110 -9.60 -5.41 -7.12
CA TYR A 110 -9.47 -3.99 -7.49
C TYR A 110 -8.05 -3.65 -7.96
N ALA A 111 -7.02 -4.18 -7.29
CA ALA A 111 -5.64 -3.96 -7.68
C ALA A 111 -5.32 -4.64 -9.03
N ILE A 112 -5.84 -5.85 -9.28
CA ILE A 112 -5.72 -6.53 -10.58
C ILE A 112 -6.37 -5.69 -11.69
N ALA A 113 -7.57 -5.16 -11.46
CA ALA A 113 -8.25 -4.30 -12.43
C ALA A 113 -7.48 -3.00 -12.69
N ALA A 114 -6.93 -2.37 -11.64
CA ALA A 114 -6.12 -1.17 -11.76
C ALA A 114 -4.83 -1.41 -12.57
N ASN A 115 -4.10 -2.49 -12.30
CA ASN A 115 -2.89 -2.84 -13.05
C ASN A 115 -3.21 -3.07 -14.55
N LYS A 116 -4.34 -3.73 -14.84
CA LYS A 116 -4.79 -3.94 -16.22
C LYS A 116 -5.14 -2.62 -16.91
N LEU A 117 -5.80 -1.69 -16.23
CA LEU A 117 -6.17 -0.38 -16.75
C LEU A 117 -4.92 0.44 -17.13
N GLU A 118 -3.90 0.43 -16.30
CA GLU A 118 -2.64 1.14 -16.52
C GLU A 118 -1.67 0.40 -17.45
N GLY A 119 -2.01 -0.80 -17.92
CA GLY A 119 -1.13 -1.61 -18.77
C GLY A 119 0.07 -2.21 -18.03
N PHE A 120 -0.02 -2.36 -16.70
CA PHE A 120 1.02 -2.96 -15.89
C PHE A 120 0.84 -4.48 -15.81
N SER A 121 1.96 -5.22 -15.86
CA SER A 121 1.96 -6.66 -15.63
C SER A 121 1.65 -6.94 -14.15
N SER A 122 0.64 -7.75 -13.89
CA SER A 122 0.28 -8.23 -12.54
C SER A 122 1.28 -9.28 -12.06
#